data_b2e6ce9b2b4792bc6e324db1b1105dc4
#
_entry.id   b2e6ce9b2b4792bc6e324db1b1105dc4
#
_cell.length_a   1.000
_cell.length_b   1.000
_cell.length_c   1.000
_cell.angle_alpha   90.00
_cell.angle_beta   90.00
_cell.angle_gamma   90.00
#
_symmetry.space_group_name_H-M   'P 1'
#
loop_
_entity.id
_entity.type
_entity.pdbx_description
1 polymer ?
#
loop_
_entity_poly.entity_id
_entity_poly.type
_entity_poly.pdbx_seq_one_letter_code
_entity_poly.pdbx_strand_id
1 'polypeptide(L)'
;NDLTIPLIVSRNYFIPKWANKRTLVVVSSYSGGTEETLSAFKDALSKECQIYGITTGGILSKELSSNNLDFTLIPSGLQPRAALAYSFVPMLYLFLHIGLIKIELDNDLISSINLLRSVRDNYSLNNQKNPTWELSNKIFNTIPIIYGETDNTSTIALRWSNQLSENSKMLSFCNEIPEFNHNEIVGWENNSELINQLLVIWLTDEGDHPQ
;
A
#
# COMPACT_ATOMS: atom_id res chain seq x y z
N ASN A 1 15.41 3.42 -8.47
CA ASN A 1 14.72 4.57 -7.87
C ASN A 1 14.85 5.77 -8.82
N ASP A 2 13.87 5.94 -9.72
CA ASP A 2 13.94 6.90 -10.84
C ASP A 2 13.40 8.29 -10.48
N LEU A 3 12.96 8.47 -9.23
CA LEU A 3 12.45 9.75 -8.76
C LEU A 3 13.57 10.75 -8.53
N THR A 4 13.41 11.95 -9.07
CA THR A 4 14.38 13.05 -8.91
C THR A 4 14.21 13.86 -7.63
N ILE A 5 13.11 13.62 -6.90
CA ILE A 5 12.80 14.24 -5.62
C ILE A 5 12.38 13.16 -4.60
N PRO A 6 12.57 13.39 -3.29
CA PRO A 6 12.11 12.45 -2.28
C PRO A 6 10.59 12.30 -2.29
N LEU A 7 10.10 11.06 -2.23
CA LEU A 7 8.73 10.72 -1.94
C LEU A 7 8.65 10.09 -0.56
N ILE A 8 7.85 10.67 0.33
CA ILE A 8 7.73 10.24 1.73
C ILE A 8 6.28 9.94 2.04
N VAL A 9 6.03 8.75 2.61
CA VAL A 9 4.73 8.37 3.13
C VAL A 9 4.63 8.77 4.59
N SER A 10 3.71 9.70 4.91
CA SER A 10 3.37 10.07 6.29
C SER A 10 2.09 9.37 6.71
N ARG A 11 2.13 8.70 7.87
CA ARG A 11 0.96 8.01 8.47
C ARG A 11 0.64 8.60 9.85
N ASN A 12 1.09 9.82 10.11
CA ASN A 12 0.96 10.49 11.40
C ASN A 12 -0.05 11.65 11.30
N TYR A 13 -0.41 12.20 12.45
CA TYR A 13 -1.25 13.39 12.60
C TYR A 13 -0.58 14.68 12.09
N PHE A 14 0.73 14.69 11.95
CA PHE A 14 1.52 15.83 11.48
C PHE A 14 2.43 15.43 10.33
N ILE A 15 2.61 16.33 9.38
CA ILE A 15 3.60 16.17 8.32
C ILE A 15 5.01 16.51 8.85
N PRO A 16 6.09 16.11 8.18
CA PRO A 16 7.44 16.40 8.60
C PRO A 16 7.68 17.88 8.86
N LYS A 17 8.50 18.21 9.88
CA LYS A 17 8.76 19.60 10.28
C LYS A 17 9.45 20.44 9.19
N TRP A 18 10.19 19.79 8.29
CA TRP A 18 10.87 20.47 7.18
C TRP A 18 9.93 20.80 6.01
N ALA A 19 8.72 20.25 5.99
CA ALA A 19 7.74 20.58 4.94
C ALA A 19 7.38 22.07 4.96
N ASN A 20 7.24 22.65 3.78
CA ASN A 20 7.01 24.08 3.58
C ASN A 20 6.33 24.33 2.22
N LYS A 21 6.19 25.59 1.80
CA LYS A 21 5.54 26.01 0.53
C LYS A 21 6.10 25.37 -0.76
N ARG A 22 7.27 24.74 -0.70
CA ARG A 22 7.87 23.99 -1.82
C ARG A 22 7.54 22.50 -1.79
N THR A 23 6.80 22.04 -0.79
CA THR A 23 6.41 20.64 -0.60
C THR A 23 5.01 20.43 -1.18
N LEU A 24 4.86 19.45 -2.07
CA LEU A 24 3.55 18.92 -2.45
C LEU A 24 3.11 17.86 -1.43
N VAL A 25 1.95 18.04 -0.84
CA VAL A 25 1.30 17.08 0.06
C VAL A 25 0.08 16.50 -0.64
N VAL A 26 0.13 15.20 -0.95
CA VAL A 26 -1.03 14.48 -1.48
C VAL A 26 -1.80 13.89 -0.30
N VAL A 27 -2.98 14.43 -0.02
CA VAL A 27 -3.86 13.96 1.06
C VAL A 27 -4.86 12.96 0.50
N SER A 28 -4.71 11.69 0.88
CA SER A 28 -5.57 10.61 0.39
C SER A 28 -6.37 10.00 1.55
N SER A 29 -7.70 10.12 1.49
CA SER A 29 -8.62 9.46 2.41
C SER A 29 -9.85 8.99 1.66
N TYR A 30 -10.05 7.68 1.57
CA TYR A 30 -11.21 7.12 0.87
C TYR A 30 -12.52 7.64 1.45
N SER A 31 -12.71 7.56 2.76
CA SER A 31 -13.92 8.07 3.44
C SER A 31 -14.00 9.60 3.53
N GLY A 32 -12.86 10.29 3.37
CA GLY A 32 -12.75 11.73 3.61
C GLY A 32 -12.94 12.15 5.07
N GLY A 33 -12.96 11.19 6.00
CA GLY A 33 -13.14 11.42 7.43
C GLY A 33 -12.02 10.88 8.31
N THR A 34 -10.93 10.36 7.72
CA THR A 34 -9.79 9.82 8.47
C THR A 34 -9.13 10.90 9.30
N GLU A 35 -9.10 10.73 10.61
CA GLU A 35 -8.68 11.75 11.58
C GLU A 35 -7.24 12.19 11.37
N GLU A 36 -6.33 11.23 11.19
CA GLU A 36 -4.91 11.49 10.92
C GLU A 36 -4.73 12.29 9.62
N THR A 37 -5.46 11.94 8.58
CA THR A 37 -5.38 12.64 7.29
C THR A 37 -5.91 14.07 7.41
N LEU A 38 -7.00 14.29 8.12
CA LEU A 38 -7.55 15.63 8.36
C LEU A 38 -6.62 16.49 9.22
N SER A 39 -5.96 15.89 10.21
CA SER A 39 -4.97 16.59 11.02
C SER A 39 -3.74 16.97 10.21
N ALA A 40 -3.18 16.01 9.45
CA ALA A 40 -2.02 16.25 8.57
C ALA A 40 -2.35 17.30 7.47
N PHE A 41 -3.57 17.30 6.95
CA PHE A 41 -4.06 18.32 6.02
C PHE A 41 -4.01 19.74 6.64
N LYS A 42 -4.53 19.90 7.88
CA LYS A 42 -4.50 21.19 8.57
C LYS A 42 -3.08 21.65 8.88
N ASP A 43 -2.20 20.73 9.24
CA ASP A 43 -0.78 21.03 9.44
C ASP A 43 -0.11 21.46 8.12
N ALA A 44 -0.45 20.82 6.99
CA ALA A 44 0.04 21.20 5.67
C ALA A 44 -0.43 22.60 5.25
N LEU A 45 -1.69 22.94 5.53
CA LEU A 45 -2.22 24.31 5.31
C LEU A 45 -1.45 25.35 6.13
N SER A 46 -1.21 25.06 7.41
CA SER A 46 -0.47 25.98 8.31
C SER A 46 0.96 26.24 7.87
N LYS A 47 1.56 25.31 7.12
CA LYS A 47 2.91 25.39 6.55
C LYS A 47 2.94 25.90 5.12
N GLU A 48 1.80 26.36 4.61
CA GLU A 48 1.63 26.87 3.25
C GLU A 48 2.08 25.87 2.16
N CYS A 49 1.96 24.56 2.43
CA CYS A 49 2.31 23.54 1.45
C CYS A 49 1.36 23.59 0.23
N GLN A 50 1.85 23.12 -0.91
CA GLN A 50 0.99 22.78 -2.04
C GLN A 50 0.22 21.51 -1.68
N ILE A 51 -1.10 21.49 -1.89
CA ILE A 51 -1.93 20.37 -1.44
C ILE A 51 -2.79 19.88 -2.60
N TYR A 52 -2.85 18.56 -2.76
CA TYR A 52 -3.77 17.90 -3.68
C TYR A 52 -4.52 16.77 -2.95
N GLY A 53 -5.83 16.66 -3.19
CA GLY A 53 -6.67 15.68 -2.51
C GLY A 53 -7.09 14.49 -3.36
N ILE A 54 -7.26 13.31 -2.74
CA ILE A 54 -7.91 12.14 -3.36
C ILE A 54 -8.90 11.57 -2.35
N THR A 55 -10.20 11.61 -2.66
CA THR A 55 -11.25 11.20 -1.71
C THR A 55 -12.57 10.87 -2.40
N THR A 56 -13.46 10.12 -1.75
CA THR A 56 -14.85 9.94 -2.22
C THR A 56 -15.78 11.09 -1.79
N GLY A 57 -15.30 12.00 -0.94
CA GLY A 57 -16.12 13.08 -0.38
C GLY A 57 -15.81 13.35 1.09
N GLY A 58 -16.85 13.44 1.92
CA GLY A 58 -16.73 13.61 3.36
C GLY A 58 -16.27 15.00 3.80
N ILE A 59 -15.60 15.06 4.94
CA ILE A 59 -15.06 16.30 5.51
C ILE A 59 -13.92 16.82 4.62
N LEU A 60 -13.04 15.93 4.17
CA LEU A 60 -11.85 16.29 3.38
C LEU A 60 -12.22 17.05 2.10
N SER A 61 -13.23 16.57 1.34
CA SER A 61 -13.66 17.27 0.11
C SER A 61 -14.21 18.67 0.38
N LYS A 62 -14.92 18.84 1.50
CA LYS A 62 -15.44 20.16 1.91
C LYS A 62 -14.30 21.12 2.27
N GLU A 63 -13.35 20.63 3.06
CA GLU A 63 -12.17 21.40 3.46
C GLU A 63 -11.30 21.78 2.24
N LEU A 64 -11.06 20.86 1.30
CA LEU A 64 -10.33 21.14 0.07
C LEU A 64 -11.05 22.21 -0.76
N SER A 65 -12.36 22.07 -0.97
CA SER A 65 -13.17 23.04 -1.70
C SER A 65 -13.18 24.43 -1.06
N SER A 66 -13.34 24.50 0.28
CA SER A 66 -13.38 25.77 1.02
C SER A 66 -12.05 26.52 1.01
N ASN A 67 -10.94 25.82 0.79
CA ASN A 67 -9.60 26.38 0.64
C ASN A 67 -9.20 26.58 -0.83
N ASN A 68 -10.10 26.37 -1.80
CA ASN A 68 -9.83 26.44 -3.26
C ASN A 68 -8.68 25.54 -3.69
N LEU A 69 -8.60 24.33 -3.15
CA LEU A 69 -7.57 23.33 -3.46
C LEU A 69 -8.11 22.28 -4.42
N ASP A 70 -7.25 21.84 -5.32
CA ASP A 70 -7.59 20.80 -6.31
C ASP A 70 -7.66 19.42 -5.68
N PHE A 71 -8.57 18.58 -6.15
CA PHE A 71 -8.68 17.19 -5.74
C PHE A 71 -9.38 16.32 -6.78
N THR A 72 -9.09 15.02 -6.73
CA THR A 72 -9.84 14.00 -7.48
C THR A 72 -10.93 13.41 -6.60
N LEU A 73 -12.17 13.51 -7.07
CA LEU A 73 -13.30 12.79 -6.48
C LEU A 73 -13.34 11.37 -7.06
N ILE A 74 -13.21 10.38 -6.20
CA ILE A 74 -13.20 8.96 -6.58
C ILE A 74 -14.53 8.28 -6.23
N PRO A 75 -14.91 7.17 -6.89
CA PRO A 75 -16.15 6.45 -6.60
C PRO A 75 -16.23 5.95 -5.16
N SER A 76 -17.38 6.12 -4.53
CA SER A 76 -17.71 5.59 -3.20
C SER A 76 -18.37 4.21 -3.29
N GLY A 77 -18.67 3.60 -2.16
CA GLY A 77 -19.46 2.36 -2.05
C GLY A 77 -18.65 1.10 -1.83
N LEU A 78 -17.32 1.16 -1.86
CA LEU A 78 -16.46 0.03 -1.53
C LEU A 78 -15.94 0.12 -0.10
N GLN A 79 -15.48 -1.01 0.43
CA GLN A 79 -14.62 -0.98 1.61
C GLN A 79 -13.25 -0.39 1.24
N PRO A 80 -12.63 0.45 2.07
CA PRO A 80 -11.34 1.08 1.75
C PRO A 80 -10.26 0.09 1.32
N ARG A 81 -10.20 -1.08 1.96
CA ARG A 81 -9.27 -2.16 1.63
C ARG A 81 -9.46 -2.75 0.22
N ALA A 82 -10.64 -2.61 -0.36
CA ALA A 82 -10.97 -3.07 -1.72
C ALA A 82 -10.85 -1.94 -2.77
N ALA A 83 -10.55 -0.72 -2.34
CA ALA A 83 -10.58 0.49 -3.17
C ALA A 83 -9.18 1.00 -3.57
N LEU A 84 -8.14 0.17 -3.45
CA LEU A 84 -6.75 0.60 -3.71
C LEU A 84 -6.59 1.30 -5.05
N ALA A 85 -7.11 0.72 -6.12
CA ALA A 85 -6.96 1.25 -7.47
C ALA A 85 -7.53 2.69 -7.59
N TYR A 86 -8.63 2.99 -6.90
CA TYR A 86 -9.23 4.33 -6.92
C TYR A 86 -8.37 5.40 -6.26
N SER A 87 -7.52 5.03 -5.31
CA SER A 87 -6.57 5.99 -4.71
C SER A 87 -5.22 5.99 -5.45
N PHE A 88 -4.76 4.82 -5.87
CA PHE A 88 -3.44 4.62 -6.46
C PHE A 88 -3.35 5.17 -7.89
N VAL A 89 -4.31 4.84 -8.75
CA VAL A 89 -4.29 5.26 -10.17
C VAL A 89 -4.33 6.78 -10.32
N PRO A 90 -5.23 7.53 -9.66
CA PRO A 90 -5.19 9.00 -9.73
C PRO A 90 -3.88 9.61 -9.23
N MET A 91 -3.24 9.00 -8.23
CA MET A 91 -1.94 9.45 -7.75
C MET A 91 -0.84 9.25 -8.81
N LEU A 92 -0.85 8.13 -9.55
CA LEU A 92 0.08 7.91 -10.66
C LEU A 92 -0.13 8.94 -11.78
N TYR A 93 -1.38 9.24 -12.15
CA TYR A 93 -1.68 10.29 -13.14
C TYR A 93 -1.26 11.68 -12.66
N LEU A 94 -1.43 11.98 -11.37
CA LEU A 94 -0.92 13.22 -10.80
C LEU A 94 0.60 13.30 -10.97
N PHE A 95 1.32 12.24 -10.61
CA PHE A 95 2.79 12.19 -10.71
C PHE A 95 3.27 12.28 -12.16
N LEU A 96 2.56 11.65 -13.09
CA LEU A 96 2.83 11.79 -14.52
C LEU A 96 2.60 13.23 -15.02
N HIS A 97 1.47 13.83 -14.61
CA HIS A 97 1.09 15.19 -15.00
C HIS A 97 2.09 16.25 -14.53
N ILE A 98 2.60 16.13 -13.31
CA ILE A 98 3.60 17.05 -12.76
C ILE A 98 5.04 16.69 -13.19
N GLY A 99 5.22 15.67 -14.02
CA GLY A 99 6.52 15.24 -14.55
C GLY A 99 7.42 14.54 -13.54
N LEU A 100 6.87 14.04 -12.43
CA LEU A 100 7.63 13.32 -11.41
C LEU A 100 8.01 11.90 -11.87
N ILE A 101 7.15 11.25 -12.65
CA ILE A 101 7.41 9.98 -13.31
C ILE A 101 7.31 10.13 -14.83
N LYS A 102 8.02 9.28 -15.55
CA LYS A 102 8.04 9.25 -17.04
C LYS A 102 7.86 7.81 -17.49
N ILE A 103 6.62 7.36 -17.58
CA ILE A 103 6.24 6.00 -17.96
C ILE A 103 5.07 6.03 -18.95
N GLU A 104 4.89 4.96 -19.70
CA GLU A 104 3.72 4.72 -20.58
C GLU A 104 2.53 4.19 -19.75
N LEU A 105 2.06 5.00 -18.79
CA LEU A 105 1.10 4.59 -17.75
C LEU A 105 -0.14 3.90 -18.30
N ASP A 106 -0.71 4.38 -19.41
CA ASP A 106 -1.92 3.79 -20.00
C ASP A 106 -1.67 2.35 -20.49
N ASN A 107 -0.53 2.11 -21.13
CA ASN A 107 -0.13 0.77 -21.59
C ASN A 107 0.11 -0.18 -20.41
N ASP A 108 0.78 0.30 -19.36
CA ASP A 108 1.07 -0.46 -18.16
C ASP A 108 -0.23 -0.83 -17.41
N LEU A 109 -1.17 0.11 -17.31
CA LEU A 109 -2.48 -0.14 -16.70
C LEU A 109 -3.30 -1.16 -17.52
N ILE A 110 -3.33 -1.05 -18.85
CA ILE A 110 -4.01 -2.00 -19.72
C ILE A 110 -3.41 -3.40 -19.55
N SER A 111 -2.08 -3.50 -19.55
CA SER A 111 -1.37 -4.75 -19.34
C SER A 111 -1.69 -5.37 -17.98
N SER A 112 -1.68 -4.57 -16.92
CA SER A 112 -2.05 -4.99 -15.56
C SER A 112 -3.50 -5.48 -15.48
N ILE A 113 -4.44 -4.77 -16.10
CA ILE A 113 -5.86 -5.17 -16.15
C ILE A 113 -6.01 -6.52 -16.87
N ASN A 114 -5.32 -6.71 -18.01
CA ASN A 114 -5.37 -7.96 -18.76
C ASN A 114 -4.79 -9.12 -17.96
N LEU A 115 -3.67 -8.92 -17.26
CA LEU A 115 -3.09 -9.90 -16.35
C LEU A 115 -4.08 -10.27 -15.24
N LEU A 116 -4.65 -9.29 -14.54
CA LEU A 116 -5.61 -9.52 -13.47
C LEU A 116 -6.85 -10.28 -13.95
N ARG A 117 -7.35 -9.98 -15.14
CA ARG A 117 -8.45 -10.73 -15.77
C ARG A 117 -8.07 -12.17 -16.07
N SER A 118 -6.86 -12.40 -16.58
CA SER A 118 -6.41 -13.77 -16.94
C SER A 118 -6.22 -14.68 -15.73
N VAL A 119 -5.80 -14.12 -14.58
CA VAL A 119 -5.55 -14.90 -13.35
C VAL A 119 -6.76 -14.98 -12.41
N ARG A 120 -7.73 -14.07 -12.56
CA ARG A 120 -8.91 -14.01 -11.68
C ARG A 120 -9.63 -15.34 -11.57
N ASP A 121 -9.89 -15.99 -12.69
CA ASP A 121 -10.67 -17.22 -12.74
C ASP A 121 -9.87 -18.41 -12.18
N ASN A 122 -8.54 -18.38 -12.32
CA ASN A 122 -7.63 -19.36 -11.73
C ASN A 122 -7.59 -19.25 -10.21
N TYR A 123 -7.78 -18.06 -9.66
CA TYR A 123 -7.75 -17.78 -8.22
C TYR A 123 -9.13 -17.76 -7.57
N SER A 124 -10.19 -18.02 -8.33
CA SER A 124 -11.55 -17.96 -7.82
C SER A 124 -11.90 -19.16 -6.95
N LEU A 125 -12.83 -18.96 -6.00
CA LEU A 125 -13.34 -20.00 -5.10
C LEU A 125 -14.03 -21.18 -5.82
N ASN A 126 -14.41 -21.00 -7.09
CA ASN A 126 -15.04 -22.06 -7.89
C ASN A 126 -14.06 -23.17 -8.29
N ASN A 127 -12.76 -22.95 -8.14
CA ASN A 127 -11.73 -23.93 -8.43
C ASN A 127 -10.96 -24.30 -7.16
N GLN A 128 -11.36 -25.39 -6.50
CA GLN A 128 -10.75 -25.86 -5.25
C GLN A 128 -9.31 -26.37 -5.40
N LYS A 129 -8.79 -26.51 -6.61
CA LYS A 129 -7.40 -26.91 -6.87
C LYS A 129 -6.52 -25.70 -7.28
N ASN A 130 -6.98 -24.49 -7.06
CA ASN A 130 -6.21 -23.30 -7.38
C ASN A 130 -5.11 -23.00 -6.33
N PRO A 131 -4.07 -22.25 -6.71
CA PRO A 131 -2.96 -21.94 -5.78
C PRO A 131 -3.40 -21.18 -4.52
N THR A 132 -4.43 -20.34 -4.62
CA THR A 132 -4.94 -19.59 -3.46
C THR A 132 -5.65 -20.51 -2.46
N TRP A 133 -6.36 -21.53 -2.93
CA TRP A 133 -6.94 -22.55 -2.08
C TRP A 133 -5.88 -23.38 -1.36
N GLU A 134 -4.85 -23.81 -2.08
CA GLU A 134 -3.74 -24.56 -1.48
C GLU A 134 -3.00 -23.73 -0.42
N LEU A 135 -2.71 -22.47 -0.72
CA LEU A 135 -2.07 -21.57 0.21
C LEU A 135 -2.95 -21.28 1.42
N SER A 136 -4.26 -21.07 1.24
CA SER A 136 -5.19 -20.81 2.34
C SER A 136 -5.26 -21.98 3.32
N ASN A 137 -5.19 -23.23 2.83
CA ASN A 137 -5.12 -24.40 3.69
C ASN A 137 -3.81 -24.48 4.50
N LYS A 138 -2.68 -24.01 3.93
CA LYS A 138 -1.41 -23.93 4.65
C LYS A 138 -1.43 -22.83 5.71
N ILE A 139 -2.07 -21.70 5.41
CA ILE A 139 -2.19 -20.55 6.32
C ILE A 139 -3.14 -20.86 7.50
N PHE A 140 -4.13 -21.71 7.27
CA PHE A 140 -5.14 -22.03 8.29
C PHE A 140 -4.50 -22.58 9.58
N ASN A 141 -4.86 -21.99 10.74
CA ASN A 141 -4.32 -22.28 12.06
C ASN A 141 -2.81 -22.02 12.22
N THR A 142 -2.23 -21.15 11.41
CA THR A 142 -0.85 -20.67 11.57
C THR A 142 -0.82 -19.17 11.77
N ILE A 143 0.35 -18.64 12.10
CA ILE A 143 0.64 -17.19 12.06
C ILE A 143 1.55 -16.94 10.85
N PRO A 144 1.04 -16.35 9.77
CA PRO A 144 1.86 -16.04 8.59
C PRO A 144 2.88 -14.95 8.89
N ILE A 145 4.11 -15.17 8.44
CA ILE A 145 5.17 -14.17 8.36
C ILE A 145 5.53 -13.99 6.90
N ILE A 146 5.36 -12.79 6.38
CA ILE A 146 5.50 -12.48 4.96
C ILE A 146 6.76 -11.64 4.77
N TYR A 147 7.73 -12.16 4.05
CA TYR A 147 8.97 -11.45 3.71
C TYR A 147 8.93 -10.93 2.28
N GLY A 148 9.43 -9.71 2.10
CA GLY A 148 9.62 -9.10 0.79
C GLY A 148 10.92 -8.31 0.74
N GLU A 149 11.45 -8.06 -0.45
CA GLU A 149 12.62 -7.22 -0.66
C GLU A 149 12.27 -5.75 -0.46
N THR A 150 13.13 -4.99 0.19
CA THR A 150 12.92 -3.61 0.66
C THR A 150 12.41 -2.66 -0.44
N ASP A 151 13.04 -2.63 -1.59
CA ASP A 151 12.70 -1.68 -2.66
C ASP A 151 11.65 -2.23 -3.67
N ASN A 152 11.18 -3.46 -3.49
CA ASN A 152 10.31 -4.13 -4.44
C ASN A 152 9.06 -4.73 -3.77
N THR A 153 9.18 -5.90 -3.15
CA THR A 153 8.03 -6.68 -2.68
C THR A 153 7.64 -6.43 -1.22
N SER A 154 8.43 -5.68 -0.43
CA SER A 154 8.12 -5.40 0.99
C SER A 154 6.78 -4.66 1.17
N THR A 155 6.45 -3.72 0.30
CA THR A 155 5.16 -3.02 0.34
C THR A 155 3.98 -3.96 0.06
N ILE A 156 4.18 -4.97 -0.79
CA ILE A 156 3.20 -6.00 -1.09
C ILE A 156 3.04 -6.92 0.13
N ALA A 157 4.14 -7.30 0.79
CA ALA A 157 4.14 -8.09 2.02
C ALA A 157 3.34 -7.40 3.13
N LEU A 158 3.60 -6.10 3.38
CA LEU A 158 2.86 -5.29 4.33
C LEU A 158 1.36 -5.24 3.98
N ARG A 159 1.04 -4.99 2.70
CA ARG A 159 -0.35 -4.97 2.26
C ARG A 159 -1.04 -6.31 2.47
N TRP A 160 -0.39 -7.40 2.14
CA TRP A 160 -0.97 -8.74 2.30
C TRP A 160 -1.23 -9.06 3.77
N SER A 161 -0.28 -8.76 4.66
CA SER A 161 -0.47 -8.86 6.11
C SER A 161 -1.71 -8.09 6.58
N ASN A 162 -1.86 -6.83 6.16
CA ASN A 162 -3.03 -6.01 6.47
C ASN A 162 -4.34 -6.64 5.93
N GLN A 163 -4.33 -7.20 4.72
CA GLN A 163 -5.49 -7.87 4.14
C GLN A 163 -5.90 -9.13 4.91
N LEU A 164 -4.94 -9.91 5.39
CA LEU A 164 -5.20 -11.07 6.26
C LEU A 164 -5.85 -10.63 7.57
N SER A 165 -5.34 -9.57 8.19
CA SER A 165 -5.92 -9.00 9.40
C SER A 165 -7.34 -8.48 9.20
N GLU A 166 -7.58 -7.72 8.14
CA GLU A 166 -8.88 -7.11 7.87
C GLU A 166 -9.94 -8.09 7.36
N ASN A 167 -9.60 -9.02 6.48
CA ASN A 167 -10.53 -9.93 5.85
C ASN A 167 -10.68 -11.25 6.59
N SER A 168 -9.56 -11.87 7.01
CA SER A 168 -9.54 -13.18 7.65
C SER A 168 -9.55 -13.11 9.17
N LYS A 169 -9.43 -11.91 9.78
CA LYS A 169 -9.40 -11.69 11.23
C LYS A 169 -8.30 -12.48 11.94
N MET A 170 -7.18 -12.66 11.27
CA MET A 170 -6.03 -13.38 11.78
C MET A 170 -4.82 -12.47 11.92
N LEU A 171 -3.99 -12.72 12.90
CA LEU A 171 -2.70 -12.06 13.04
C LEU A 171 -1.76 -12.55 11.93
N SER A 172 -1.02 -11.62 11.37
CA SER A 172 0.09 -11.89 10.46
C SER A 172 1.13 -10.79 10.61
N PHE A 173 2.36 -11.10 10.28
CA PHE A 173 3.47 -10.16 10.38
C PHE A 173 4.19 -10.09 9.04
N CYS A 174 4.93 -9.02 8.83
CA CYS A 174 5.81 -8.89 7.67
C CYS A 174 7.14 -8.26 8.09
N ASN A 175 8.18 -8.62 7.39
CA ASN A 175 9.48 -7.98 7.50
C ASN A 175 10.15 -7.94 6.11
N GLU A 176 11.28 -7.27 6.01
CA GLU A 176 11.95 -7.02 4.75
C GLU A 176 13.39 -7.50 4.72
N ILE A 177 13.80 -7.88 3.53
CA ILE A 177 15.17 -8.27 3.23
C ILE A 177 15.87 -7.06 2.58
N PRO A 178 17.10 -6.74 2.91
CA PRO A 178 18.07 -7.56 3.66
C PRO A 178 18.09 -7.36 5.19
N GLU A 179 17.26 -6.48 5.77
CA GLU A 179 17.30 -6.20 7.22
C GLU A 179 17.08 -7.47 8.06
N PHE A 180 16.20 -8.37 7.65
CA PHE A 180 16.00 -9.69 8.24
C PHE A 180 17.32 -10.44 8.50
N ASN A 181 18.27 -10.38 7.56
CA ASN A 181 19.54 -11.09 7.61
C ASN A 181 20.48 -10.60 8.73
N HIS A 182 20.23 -9.39 9.25
CA HIS A 182 21.08 -8.78 10.28
C HIS A 182 20.61 -9.06 11.69
N ASN A 183 19.35 -9.47 11.88
CA ASN A 183 18.74 -9.59 13.21
C ASN A 183 17.80 -10.79 13.33
N GLU A 184 16.72 -10.84 12.61
CA GLU A 184 15.64 -11.81 12.82
C GLU A 184 16.06 -13.25 12.50
N ILE A 185 16.96 -13.45 11.53
CA ILE A 185 17.41 -14.78 11.10
C ILE A 185 17.92 -15.66 12.26
N VAL A 186 18.62 -15.07 13.24
CA VAL A 186 19.12 -15.80 14.41
C VAL A 186 18.01 -16.17 15.40
N GLY A 187 16.89 -15.45 15.36
CA GLY A 187 15.72 -15.75 16.19
C GLY A 187 15.04 -17.07 15.82
N TRP A 188 15.26 -17.54 14.59
CA TRP A 188 14.71 -18.81 14.11
C TRP A 188 15.43 -20.07 14.64
N GLU A 189 16.55 -19.91 15.32
CA GLU A 189 17.34 -21.02 15.87
C GLU A 189 16.72 -21.64 17.14
N ASN A 190 15.84 -20.91 17.84
CA ASN A 190 15.30 -21.30 19.14
C ASN A 190 13.76 -21.35 19.13
N ASN A 191 13.17 -21.85 20.23
CA ASN A 191 11.71 -21.90 20.45
C ASN A 191 10.95 -22.73 19.40
N SER A 192 11.42 -23.95 19.12
CA SER A 192 10.85 -24.84 18.10
C SER A 192 9.33 -25.04 18.19
N GLU A 193 8.76 -25.07 19.41
CA GLU A 193 7.31 -25.21 19.61
C GLU A 193 6.52 -24.01 19.06
N LEU A 194 7.04 -22.78 19.25
CA LEU A 194 6.42 -21.56 18.72
C LEU A 194 6.65 -21.45 17.22
N ILE A 195 7.86 -21.75 16.75
CA ILE A 195 8.22 -21.69 15.33
C ILE A 195 7.34 -22.63 14.50
N ASN A 196 6.98 -23.80 15.03
CA ASN A 196 6.08 -24.73 14.35
C ASN A 196 4.65 -24.20 14.12
N GLN A 197 4.27 -23.10 14.77
CA GLN A 197 3.00 -22.41 14.55
C GLN A 197 3.10 -21.30 13.49
N LEU A 198 4.30 -20.99 13.01
CA LEU A 198 4.55 -19.94 12.04
C LEU A 198 4.55 -20.54 10.62
N LEU A 199 4.06 -19.78 9.68
CA LEU A 199 4.17 -20.06 8.25
C LEU A 199 4.93 -18.94 7.56
N VAL A 200 6.06 -19.25 6.97
CA VAL A 200 6.85 -18.28 6.21
C VAL A 200 6.36 -18.23 4.76
N ILE A 201 6.14 -17.02 4.26
CA ILE A 201 5.79 -16.72 2.87
C ILE A 201 6.83 -15.76 2.33
N TRP A 202 7.57 -16.20 1.32
CA TRP A 202 8.53 -15.37 0.60
C TRP A 202 7.89 -14.78 -0.66
N LEU A 203 7.96 -13.46 -0.81
CA LEU A 203 7.60 -12.76 -2.03
C LEU A 203 8.88 -12.48 -2.80
N THR A 204 9.07 -13.17 -3.90
CA THR A 204 10.26 -13.05 -4.75
C THR A 204 9.89 -12.47 -6.10
N ASP A 205 10.83 -11.78 -6.72
CA ASP A 205 10.74 -11.19 -8.05
C ASP A 205 11.99 -11.52 -8.87
N GLU A 206 11.90 -11.43 -10.20
CA GLU A 206 13.05 -11.66 -11.10
C GLU A 206 14.16 -10.61 -10.92
N GLY A 207 13.82 -9.45 -10.35
CA GLY A 207 14.76 -8.37 -10.04
C GLY A 207 15.42 -8.49 -8.67
N ASP A 208 15.08 -9.48 -7.87
CA ASP A 208 15.66 -9.66 -6.53
C ASP A 208 17.18 -9.89 -6.60
N HIS A 209 17.93 -9.35 -5.63
CA HIS A 209 19.37 -9.53 -5.56
C HIS A 209 19.70 -11.02 -5.35
N PRO A 210 20.67 -11.58 -6.08
CA PRO A 210 20.96 -13.02 -6.08
C PRO A 210 21.65 -13.53 -4.80
N GLN A 211 21.90 -12.69 -3.79
CA GLN A 211 22.54 -13.07 -2.50
C GLN A 211 21.52 -13.13 -1.38
#